data_1c2a8c8962fbe4868035c88f54e4a4bd
#
_entry.id   1c2a8c8962fbe4868035c88f54e4a4bd
#
_cell.length_a   1.000
_cell.length_b   1.000
_cell.length_c   1.000
_cell.angle_alpha   90.00
_cell.angle_beta   90.00
_cell.angle_gamma   90.00
#
_symmetry.space_group_name_H-M   'P 1'
#
loop_
_entity.id
_entity.type
_entity.pdbx_description
1 polymer ?
#
loop_
_entity_poly.entity_id
_entity_poly.type
_entity_poly.pdbx_seq_one_letter_code
_entity_poly.pdbx_strand_id
1 'polypeptide(L)'
;MTVRAYDNQHPEIDESVWIDPSAVVIGKVTLGREVSVWPQVVIRGDVNTITVGSQTNIQDGAILHCTHDGPYSPGGKALTIGERVTIGHQACLHGCTIGQEVLIGIGATVLDGAVVEDQVMIGAGTLVPPGKTLESGYLYVGSPAKMARPLKDHEKEFLKYSALHYIRLANNHREVTG
;
A
#
# COMPACT_ATOMS: atom_id res chain seq x y z
N MET A 1 -5.57 9.78 -17.06
CA MET A 1 -4.59 8.85 -16.44
C MET A 1 -3.22 9.51 -16.45
N THR A 2 -2.53 9.53 -15.32
CA THR A 2 -1.20 10.16 -15.22
C THR A 2 -0.17 9.11 -14.79
N VAL A 3 0.01 8.08 -15.63
CA VAL A 3 1.16 7.17 -15.53
C VAL A 3 2.27 7.80 -16.35
N ARG A 4 3.40 8.12 -15.72
CA ARG A 4 4.50 8.81 -16.40
C ARG A 4 5.87 8.45 -15.84
N ALA A 5 6.87 8.57 -16.68
CA ALA A 5 8.27 8.44 -16.28
C ALA A 5 8.72 9.60 -15.39
N TYR A 6 9.75 9.34 -14.62
CA TYR A 6 10.61 10.32 -13.98
C TYR A 6 12.06 9.86 -14.18
N ASP A 7 12.93 10.77 -14.64
CA ASP A 7 14.35 10.49 -14.94
C ASP A 7 14.55 9.22 -15.80
N ASN A 8 13.80 9.11 -16.90
CA ASN A 8 13.77 7.97 -17.83
C ASN A 8 13.36 6.61 -17.17
N GLN A 9 12.90 6.60 -15.94
CA GLN A 9 12.34 5.43 -15.29
C GLN A 9 10.81 5.43 -15.47
N HIS A 10 10.29 4.39 -16.11
CA HIS A 10 8.86 4.20 -16.34
C HIS A 10 8.28 3.23 -15.31
N PRO A 11 7.03 3.43 -14.86
CA PRO A 11 6.35 2.39 -14.07
C PRO A 11 6.22 1.08 -14.83
N GLU A 12 6.53 -0.03 -14.16
CA GLU A 12 6.34 -1.40 -14.63
C GLU A 12 5.00 -1.91 -14.10
N ILE A 13 4.02 -2.09 -14.99
CA ILE A 13 2.63 -2.36 -14.62
C ILE A 13 2.19 -3.62 -15.35
N ASP A 14 1.77 -4.65 -14.58
CA ASP A 14 1.18 -5.86 -15.13
C ASP A 14 -0.11 -5.53 -15.92
N GLU A 15 -0.37 -6.23 -17.01
CA GLU A 15 -1.52 -5.99 -17.91
C GLU A 15 -2.89 -6.13 -17.24
N SER A 16 -2.96 -6.90 -16.16
CA SER A 16 -4.18 -7.11 -15.37
C SER A 16 -4.47 -6.00 -14.35
N VAL A 17 -3.57 -5.03 -14.17
CA VAL A 17 -3.76 -3.91 -13.23
C VAL A 17 -4.88 -2.99 -13.69
N TRP A 18 -5.73 -2.57 -12.77
CA TRP A 18 -6.70 -1.51 -13.01
C TRP A 18 -6.28 -0.22 -12.30
N ILE A 19 -6.26 0.89 -13.04
CA ILE A 19 -5.90 2.22 -12.50
C ILE A 19 -7.00 3.21 -12.87
N ASP A 20 -7.58 3.84 -11.87
CA ASP A 20 -8.55 4.92 -12.09
C ASP A 20 -7.91 6.08 -12.86
N PRO A 21 -8.62 6.69 -13.84
CA PRO A 21 -8.09 7.81 -14.62
C PRO A 21 -7.61 9.02 -13.81
N SER A 22 -8.11 9.22 -12.60
CA SER A 22 -7.70 10.31 -11.70
C SER A 22 -6.47 9.98 -10.84
N ALA A 23 -6.03 8.71 -10.80
CA ALA A 23 -4.84 8.30 -10.06
C ALA A 23 -3.54 8.72 -10.77
N VAL A 24 -2.47 8.89 -10.01
CA VAL A 24 -1.15 9.32 -10.49
C VAL A 24 -0.10 8.29 -10.11
N VAL A 25 0.65 7.76 -11.11
CA VAL A 25 1.75 6.80 -10.90
C VAL A 25 3.00 7.30 -11.60
N ILE A 26 4.09 7.50 -10.87
CA ILE A 26 5.29 8.20 -11.36
C ILE A 26 6.57 7.42 -11.03
N GLY A 27 7.44 7.24 -12.03
CA GLY A 27 8.83 6.83 -11.84
C GLY A 27 9.02 5.33 -11.56
N LYS A 28 9.92 5.00 -10.63
CA LYS A 28 10.33 3.62 -10.28
C LYS A 28 9.27 2.89 -9.47
N VAL A 29 8.16 2.55 -10.11
CA VAL A 29 7.02 1.86 -9.50
C VAL A 29 6.79 0.54 -10.20
N THR A 30 6.66 -0.55 -9.45
CA THR A 30 6.26 -1.87 -9.97
C THR A 30 4.92 -2.25 -9.36
N LEU A 31 3.91 -2.53 -10.19
CA LEU A 31 2.59 -3.00 -9.78
C LEU A 31 2.38 -4.44 -10.29
N GLY A 32 2.21 -5.37 -9.36
CA GLY A 32 1.98 -6.78 -9.63
C GLY A 32 0.57 -7.08 -10.15
N ARG A 33 0.33 -8.34 -10.49
CA ARG A 33 -0.91 -8.80 -11.10
C ARG A 33 -2.14 -8.48 -10.24
N GLU A 34 -3.23 -8.07 -10.90
CA GLU A 34 -4.53 -7.78 -10.29
C GLU A 34 -4.47 -6.70 -9.18
N VAL A 35 -3.46 -5.83 -9.20
CA VAL A 35 -3.45 -4.63 -8.36
C VAL A 35 -4.54 -3.67 -8.84
N SER A 36 -5.22 -3.02 -7.90
CA SER A 36 -6.20 -1.97 -8.22
C SER A 36 -5.83 -0.65 -7.55
N VAL A 37 -5.79 0.43 -8.36
CA VAL A 37 -5.43 1.78 -7.94
C VAL A 37 -6.64 2.68 -8.11
N TRP A 38 -7.20 3.15 -7.01
CA TRP A 38 -8.49 3.81 -6.92
C TRP A 38 -8.38 5.34 -7.10
N PRO A 39 -9.53 6.06 -7.16
CA PRO A 39 -9.52 7.49 -7.46
C PRO A 39 -8.58 8.30 -6.57
N GLN A 40 -7.88 9.27 -7.18
CA GLN A 40 -7.01 10.25 -6.51
C GLN A 40 -5.81 9.64 -5.74
N VAL A 41 -5.49 8.38 -5.95
CA VAL A 41 -4.27 7.75 -5.41
C VAL A 41 -3.04 8.38 -6.05
N VAL A 42 -2.00 8.61 -5.23
CA VAL A 42 -0.69 9.07 -5.71
C VAL A 42 0.38 8.04 -5.32
N ILE A 43 1.05 7.46 -6.34
CA ILE A 43 2.20 6.57 -6.17
C ILE A 43 3.39 7.23 -6.84
N ARG A 44 4.38 7.70 -6.06
CA ARG A 44 5.50 8.47 -6.57
C ARG A 44 6.84 7.85 -6.17
N GLY A 45 7.44 7.10 -7.11
CA GLY A 45 8.77 6.49 -7.01
C GLY A 45 9.84 7.31 -7.74
N ASP A 46 9.98 8.58 -7.40
CA ASP A 46 10.93 9.52 -8.02
C ASP A 46 12.33 9.49 -7.38
N VAL A 47 12.43 9.19 -6.10
CA VAL A 47 13.69 9.22 -5.35
C VAL A 47 14.17 7.84 -4.88
N ASN A 48 13.29 6.82 -4.91
CA ASN A 48 13.59 5.42 -4.62
C ASN A 48 12.52 4.53 -5.26
N THR A 49 12.57 3.22 -5.05
CA THR A 49 11.64 2.25 -5.62
C THR A 49 10.39 2.07 -4.78
N ILE A 50 9.25 1.81 -5.46
CA ILE A 50 8.00 1.38 -4.86
C ILE A 50 7.59 0.07 -5.54
N THR A 51 7.40 -0.99 -4.76
CA THR A 51 6.92 -2.29 -5.27
C THR A 51 5.62 -2.67 -4.57
N VAL A 52 4.60 -3.02 -5.35
CA VAL A 52 3.30 -3.47 -4.87
C VAL A 52 3.03 -4.88 -5.36
N GLY A 53 2.87 -5.80 -4.43
CA GLY A 53 2.57 -7.21 -4.68
C GLY A 53 1.17 -7.44 -5.26
N SER A 54 0.99 -8.60 -5.87
CA SER A 54 -0.23 -8.99 -6.57
C SER A 54 -1.47 -8.93 -5.68
N GLN A 55 -2.63 -8.64 -6.29
CA GLN A 55 -3.94 -8.65 -5.63
C GLN A 55 -4.11 -7.60 -4.52
N THR A 56 -3.23 -6.61 -4.47
CA THR A 56 -3.29 -5.50 -3.52
C THR A 56 -4.18 -4.38 -4.05
N ASN A 57 -5.02 -3.80 -3.17
CA ASN A 57 -5.85 -2.66 -3.52
C ASN A 57 -5.38 -1.40 -2.78
N ILE A 58 -5.33 -0.28 -3.50
CA ILE A 58 -4.88 1.02 -3.00
C ILE A 58 -6.05 1.97 -3.14
N GLN A 59 -6.75 2.24 -2.05
CA GLN A 59 -8.03 2.92 -2.05
C GLN A 59 -7.89 4.45 -2.16
N ASP A 60 -9.01 5.10 -2.44
CA ASP A 60 -9.12 6.50 -2.82
C ASP A 60 -8.28 7.44 -1.95
N GLY A 61 -7.53 8.31 -2.59
CA GLY A 61 -6.73 9.33 -1.94
C GLY A 61 -5.52 8.84 -1.15
N ALA A 62 -5.19 7.54 -1.19
CA ALA A 62 -3.99 7.03 -0.53
C ALA A 62 -2.71 7.57 -1.19
N ILE A 63 -1.66 7.77 -0.39
CA ILE A 63 -0.37 8.30 -0.82
C ILE A 63 0.73 7.29 -0.53
N LEU A 64 1.48 6.89 -1.56
CA LEU A 64 2.61 5.99 -1.50
C LEU A 64 3.87 6.72 -1.97
N HIS A 65 4.87 6.83 -1.08
CA HIS A 65 6.13 7.48 -1.39
C HIS A 65 7.31 6.78 -0.68
N CYS A 66 8.52 7.21 -0.97
CA CYS A 66 9.76 6.61 -0.51
C CYS A 66 10.78 7.71 -0.15
N THR A 67 11.86 7.34 0.54
CA THR A 67 12.91 8.27 0.96
C THR A 67 14.15 8.11 0.10
N HIS A 68 14.75 9.23 -0.32
CA HIS A 68 15.99 9.28 -1.09
C HIS A 68 17.21 8.85 -0.26
N ASP A 69 18.27 8.43 -0.94
CA ASP A 69 19.60 8.27 -0.35
C ASP A 69 20.21 9.65 -0.03
N GLY A 70 20.75 9.78 1.17
CA GLY A 70 21.36 11.04 1.59
C GLY A 70 21.96 10.98 2.99
N PRO A 71 22.57 12.07 3.45
CA PRO A 71 23.31 12.09 4.73
C PRO A 71 22.43 11.80 5.95
N TYR A 72 21.13 12.03 5.87
CA TYR A 72 20.16 11.76 6.94
C TYR A 72 19.43 10.42 6.80
N SER A 73 19.54 9.76 5.66
CA SER A 73 18.98 8.44 5.38
C SER A 73 19.88 7.66 4.41
N PRO A 74 21.05 7.19 4.88
CA PRO A 74 21.98 6.44 4.02
C PRO A 74 21.31 5.22 3.39
N GLY A 75 21.42 5.08 2.05
CA GLY A 75 20.73 4.08 1.24
C GLY A 75 19.26 4.39 0.95
N GLY A 76 18.69 5.44 1.53
CA GLY A 76 17.27 5.77 1.42
C GLY A 76 16.35 4.72 2.06
N LYS A 77 15.04 4.83 1.79
CA LYS A 77 14.03 3.85 2.20
C LYS A 77 13.07 3.61 1.05
N ALA A 78 13.15 2.43 0.43
CA ALA A 78 12.17 1.95 -0.53
C ALA A 78 10.82 1.69 0.15
N LEU A 79 9.74 1.67 -0.61
CA LEU A 79 8.43 1.20 -0.17
C LEU A 79 8.17 -0.17 -0.80
N THR A 80 8.01 -1.19 0.05
CA THR A 80 7.70 -2.55 -0.40
C THR A 80 6.39 -3.00 0.22
N ILE A 81 5.44 -3.42 -0.60
CA ILE A 81 4.12 -3.87 -0.17
C ILE A 81 3.90 -5.28 -0.71
N GLY A 82 3.55 -6.20 0.16
CA GLY A 82 3.29 -7.60 -0.16
C GLY A 82 2.01 -7.84 -0.95
N GLU A 83 1.64 -9.10 -1.09
CA GLU A 83 0.45 -9.53 -1.82
C GLU A 83 -0.81 -9.44 -0.94
N ARG A 84 -1.97 -9.25 -1.58
CA ARG A 84 -3.28 -9.23 -0.92
C ARG A 84 -3.39 -8.24 0.23
N VAL A 85 -2.73 -7.09 0.09
CA VAL A 85 -2.83 -5.99 1.04
C VAL A 85 -4.03 -5.10 0.70
N THR A 86 -4.79 -4.71 1.70
CA THR A 86 -5.82 -3.69 1.58
C THR A 86 -5.32 -2.38 2.18
N ILE A 87 -5.10 -1.37 1.34
CA ILE A 87 -4.68 -0.03 1.76
C ILE A 87 -5.92 0.86 1.76
N GLY A 88 -6.43 1.16 2.94
CA GLY A 88 -7.65 1.94 3.14
C GLY A 88 -7.56 3.37 2.63
N HIS A 89 -8.73 3.96 2.39
CA HIS A 89 -8.86 5.33 1.88
C HIS A 89 -7.98 6.32 2.66
N GLN A 90 -7.30 7.23 1.95
CA GLN A 90 -6.47 8.30 2.53
C GLN A 90 -5.30 7.82 3.41
N ALA A 91 -4.94 6.54 3.37
CA ALA A 91 -3.76 6.05 4.07
C ALA A 91 -2.47 6.62 3.45
N CYS A 92 -1.45 6.83 4.28
CA CYS A 92 -0.13 7.30 3.85
C CYS A 92 0.94 6.25 4.20
N LEU A 93 1.60 5.71 3.19
CA LEU A 93 2.72 4.77 3.35
C LEU A 93 3.99 5.41 2.81
N HIS A 94 5.00 5.53 3.66
CA HIS A 94 6.24 6.21 3.31
C HIS A 94 7.46 5.38 3.72
N GLY A 95 8.27 4.93 2.75
CA GLY A 95 9.55 4.27 2.98
C GLY A 95 9.53 3.07 3.93
N CYS A 96 8.47 2.26 3.91
CA CYS A 96 8.24 1.16 4.85
C CYS A 96 8.11 -0.19 4.13
N THR A 97 8.08 -1.27 4.91
CA THR A 97 7.83 -2.63 4.42
C THR A 97 6.53 -3.16 4.98
N ILE A 98 5.63 -3.59 4.11
CA ILE A 98 4.34 -4.19 4.44
C ILE A 98 4.35 -5.65 3.95
N GLY A 99 4.08 -6.58 4.82
CA GLY A 99 3.95 -8.01 4.53
C GLY A 99 2.69 -8.34 3.73
N GLN A 100 2.35 -9.63 3.69
CA GLN A 100 1.21 -10.13 2.94
C GLN A 100 -0.06 -10.15 3.81
N GLU A 101 -1.24 -10.07 3.15
CA GLU A 101 -2.53 -10.18 3.85
C GLU A 101 -2.66 -9.17 5.01
N VAL A 102 -2.24 -7.93 4.76
CA VAL A 102 -2.31 -6.83 5.73
C VAL A 102 -3.47 -5.90 5.40
N LEU A 103 -4.15 -5.40 6.43
CA LEU A 103 -5.12 -4.33 6.30
C LEU A 103 -4.57 -3.05 6.94
N ILE A 104 -4.39 -2.03 6.11
CA ILE A 104 -4.07 -0.65 6.53
C ILE A 104 -5.39 0.11 6.64
N GLY A 105 -5.76 0.51 7.83
CA GLY A 105 -7.03 1.21 8.09
C GLY A 105 -7.11 2.58 7.43
N ILE A 106 -8.33 3.08 7.24
CA ILE A 106 -8.62 4.40 6.64
C ILE A 106 -7.82 5.49 7.38
N GLY A 107 -7.11 6.33 6.63
CA GLY A 107 -6.33 7.45 7.18
C GLY A 107 -5.13 7.04 8.05
N ALA A 108 -4.76 5.77 8.08
CA ALA A 108 -3.56 5.34 8.82
C ALA A 108 -2.28 5.82 8.13
N THR A 109 -1.24 6.07 8.92
CA THR A 109 0.07 6.51 8.44
C THR A 109 1.14 5.53 8.89
N VAL A 110 1.97 5.03 7.96
CA VAL A 110 3.11 4.16 8.23
C VAL A 110 4.38 4.83 7.72
N LEU A 111 5.34 5.07 8.60
CA LEU A 111 6.51 5.90 8.32
C LEU A 111 7.79 5.08 8.07
N ASP A 112 8.84 5.79 7.70
CA ASP A 112 10.13 5.28 7.22
C ASP A 112 10.73 4.16 8.04
N GLY A 113 11.10 3.08 7.37
CA GLY A 113 11.74 1.94 7.99
C GLY A 113 10.84 1.11 8.92
N ALA A 114 9.55 1.46 9.05
CA ALA A 114 8.61 0.59 9.75
C ALA A 114 8.45 -0.73 8.98
N VAL A 115 8.28 -1.81 9.73
CA VAL A 115 8.03 -3.16 9.21
C VAL A 115 6.70 -3.66 9.76
N VAL A 116 5.77 -3.95 8.87
CA VAL A 116 4.49 -4.58 9.19
C VAL A 116 4.57 -6.01 8.68
N GLU A 117 4.58 -6.98 9.61
CA GLU A 117 4.64 -8.39 9.24
C GLU A 117 3.33 -8.87 8.60
N ASP A 118 3.31 -10.13 8.14
CA ASP A 118 2.13 -10.72 7.50
C ASP A 118 0.93 -10.78 8.45
N GLN A 119 -0.27 -10.71 7.89
CA GLN A 119 -1.52 -10.87 8.65
C GLN A 119 -1.67 -9.89 9.83
N VAL A 120 -1.35 -8.63 9.61
CA VAL A 120 -1.56 -7.54 10.57
C VAL A 120 -2.77 -6.71 10.16
N MET A 121 -3.57 -6.27 11.15
CA MET A 121 -4.56 -5.21 10.96
C MET A 121 -4.09 -3.93 11.66
N ILE A 122 -4.10 -2.83 10.92
CA ILE A 122 -3.87 -1.48 11.43
C ILE A 122 -5.22 -0.75 11.46
N GLY A 123 -5.65 -0.30 12.61
CA GLY A 123 -6.92 0.44 12.76
C GLY A 123 -6.90 1.79 12.06
N ALA A 124 -8.08 2.33 11.75
CA ALA A 124 -8.22 3.64 11.11
C ALA A 124 -7.53 4.75 11.95
N GLY A 125 -6.88 5.71 11.26
CA GLY A 125 -6.18 6.85 11.88
C GLY A 125 -4.95 6.49 12.71
N THR A 126 -4.48 5.26 12.66
CA THR A 126 -3.30 4.80 13.41
C THR A 126 -2.02 5.39 12.82
N LEU A 127 -1.10 5.83 13.68
CA LEU A 127 0.23 6.27 13.29
C LEU A 127 1.28 5.22 13.69
N VAL A 128 1.91 4.59 12.72
CA VAL A 128 3.07 3.71 12.90
C VAL A 128 4.36 4.54 12.75
N PRO A 129 5.10 4.79 13.84
CA PRO A 129 6.29 5.64 13.79
C PRO A 129 7.45 4.98 13.05
N PRO A 130 8.48 5.76 12.66
CA PRO A 130 9.65 5.24 11.97
C PRO A 130 10.32 4.08 12.69
N GLY A 131 10.78 3.07 11.94
CA GLY A 131 11.52 1.92 12.45
C GLY A 131 10.73 0.96 13.34
N LYS A 132 9.42 1.18 13.51
CA LYS A 132 8.55 0.32 14.32
C LYS A 132 8.25 -1.00 13.61
N THR A 133 8.42 -2.12 14.30
CA THR A 133 7.93 -3.42 13.83
C THR A 133 6.55 -3.73 14.44
N LEU A 134 5.63 -4.16 13.59
CA LEU A 134 4.31 -4.69 13.96
C LEU A 134 4.29 -6.18 13.70
N GLU A 135 4.17 -6.96 14.76
CA GLU A 135 4.23 -8.43 14.73
C GLU A 135 2.96 -9.03 14.08
N SER A 136 3.15 -10.15 13.39
CA SER A 136 2.10 -10.91 12.69
C SER A 136 0.97 -11.37 13.60
N GLY A 137 -0.25 -11.34 13.10
CA GLY A 137 -1.43 -11.89 13.76
C GLY A 137 -2.09 -10.96 14.78
N TYR A 138 -1.77 -9.67 14.82
CA TYR A 138 -2.31 -8.72 15.77
C TYR A 138 -3.02 -7.53 15.12
N LEU A 139 -3.95 -6.95 15.88
CA LEU A 139 -4.54 -5.62 15.64
C LEU A 139 -3.70 -4.56 16.35
N TYR A 140 -3.33 -3.52 15.62
CA TYR A 140 -2.65 -2.33 16.14
C TYR A 140 -3.53 -1.09 15.98
N VAL A 141 -3.56 -0.24 17.00
CA VAL A 141 -4.36 1.00 17.02
C VAL A 141 -3.62 2.14 17.71
N GLY A 142 -4.01 3.36 17.41
CA GLY A 142 -3.59 4.56 18.14
C GLY A 142 -2.46 5.35 17.48
N SER A 143 -2.12 6.48 18.08
CA SER A 143 -1.05 7.39 17.65
C SER A 143 -0.20 7.75 18.88
N PRO A 144 0.97 7.11 19.05
CA PRO A 144 1.58 6.08 18.22
C PRO A 144 0.90 4.71 18.32
N ALA A 145 1.08 3.88 17.30
CA ALA A 145 0.53 2.52 17.20
C ALA A 145 0.93 1.63 18.38
N LYS A 146 -0.06 0.97 18.99
CA LYS A 146 0.13 -0.01 20.05
C LYS A 146 -0.60 -1.30 19.69
N MET A 147 -0.01 -2.44 20.05
CA MET A 147 -0.67 -3.75 19.97
C MET A 147 -1.91 -3.74 20.86
N ALA A 148 -3.06 -3.98 20.28
CA ALA A 148 -4.34 -4.02 21.00
C ALA A 148 -4.70 -5.42 21.44
N ARG A 149 -4.65 -6.39 20.52
CA ARG A 149 -5.01 -7.79 20.76
C ARG A 149 -4.65 -8.69 19.58
N PRO A 150 -4.62 -10.02 19.74
CA PRO A 150 -4.57 -10.96 18.64
C PRO A 150 -5.78 -10.78 17.68
N LEU A 151 -5.59 -11.08 16.41
CA LEU A 151 -6.69 -11.17 15.44
C LEU A 151 -7.56 -12.39 15.72
N LYS A 152 -8.88 -12.22 15.56
CA LYS A 152 -9.84 -13.30 15.56
C LYS A 152 -9.82 -14.04 14.22
N ASP A 153 -10.28 -15.29 14.19
CA ASP A 153 -10.23 -16.10 12.96
C ASP A 153 -11.00 -15.45 11.80
N HIS A 154 -12.20 -14.90 12.07
CA HIS A 154 -12.97 -14.20 11.05
C HIS A 154 -12.31 -12.92 10.54
N GLU A 155 -11.42 -12.28 11.33
CA GLU A 155 -10.64 -11.12 10.90
C GLU A 155 -9.52 -11.54 9.95
N LYS A 156 -8.86 -12.68 10.21
CA LYS A 156 -7.87 -13.26 9.29
C LYS A 156 -8.51 -13.67 7.96
N GLU A 157 -9.71 -14.26 8.01
CA GLU A 157 -10.49 -14.57 6.80
C GLU A 157 -10.86 -13.30 6.03
N PHE A 158 -11.22 -12.23 6.75
CA PHE A 158 -11.57 -10.94 6.16
C PHE A 158 -10.41 -10.30 5.40
N LEU A 159 -9.15 -10.48 5.82
CA LEU A 159 -7.98 -9.96 5.10
C LEU A 159 -7.95 -10.47 3.65
N LYS A 160 -8.14 -11.78 3.46
CA LYS A 160 -8.21 -12.41 2.12
C LYS A 160 -9.47 -11.99 1.35
N TYR A 161 -10.61 -12.01 2.03
CA TYR A 161 -11.89 -11.62 1.42
C TYR A 161 -11.84 -10.19 0.87
N SER A 162 -11.28 -9.24 1.63
CA SER A 162 -11.18 -7.84 1.22
C SER A 162 -10.40 -7.71 -0.10
N ALA A 163 -9.23 -8.33 -0.22
CA ALA A 163 -8.43 -8.29 -1.44
C ALA A 163 -9.20 -8.85 -2.65
N LEU A 164 -9.81 -10.03 -2.52
CA LEU A 164 -10.60 -10.65 -3.58
C LEU A 164 -11.86 -9.83 -3.95
N HIS A 165 -12.46 -9.15 -2.99
CA HIS A 165 -13.59 -8.27 -3.24
C HIS A 165 -13.19 -7.08 -4.14
N TYR A 166 -12.04 -6.45 -3.87
CA TYR A 166 -11.55 -5.32 -4.66
C TYR A 166 -11.11 -5.72 -6.08
N ILE A 167 -10.64 -6.95 -6.30
CA ILE A 167 -10.42 -7.47 -7.66
C ILE A 167 -11.74 -7.49 -8.46
N ARG A 168 -12.82 -8.00 -7.86
CA ARG A 168 -14.15 -8.03 -8.51
C ARG A 168 -14.66 -6.61 -8.81
N LEU A 169 -14.50 -5.69 -7.84
CA LEU A 169 -14.91 -4.30 -8.05
C LEU A 169 -14.11 -3.64 -9.18
N ALA A 170 -12.80 -3.83 -9.23
CA ALA A 170 -11.95 -3.29 -10.30
C ALA A 170 -12.36 -3.83 -11.68
N ASN A 171 -12.70 -5.11 -11.78
CA ASN A 171 -13.20 -5.70 -13.02
C ASN A 171 -14.53 -5.08 -13.45
N ASN A 172 -15.47 -4.86 -12.52
CA ASN A 172 -16.74 -4.18 -12.85
C ASN A 172 -16.49 -2.74 -13.35
N HIS A 173 -15.58 -2.00 -12.74
CA HIS A 173 -15.20 -0.65 -13.21
C HIS A 173 -14.57 -0.67 -14.60
N ARG A 174 -13.75 -1.67 -14.91
CA ARG A 174 -13.14 -1.84 -16.24
C ARG A 174 -14.20 -2.04 -17.33
N GLU A 175 -15.24 -2.84 -17.07
CA GLU A 175 -16.34 -3.08 -18.00
C GLU A 175 -17.19 -1.83 -18.29
N VAL A 176 -17.31 -0.91 -17.33
CA VAL A 176 -18.11 0.31 -17.49
C VAL A 176 -17.33 1.42 -18.19
N THR A 177 -16.01 1.42 -18.10
CA THR A 177 -15.14 2.48 -18.67
C THR A 177 -14.53 2.13 -20.04
N GLY A 178 -14.73 0.90 -20.53
CA GLY A 178 -14.33 0.43 -21.89
C GLY A 178 -15.48 0.62 -22.83
#